data_b51fa0c16034a5803a20554978a9f021
#
_entry.id   b51fa0c16034a5803a20554978a9f021
#
_cell.length_a   1.000
_cell.length_b   1.000
_cell.length_c   1.000
_cell.angle_alpha   90.00
_cell.angle_beta   90.00
_cell.angle_gamma   90.00
#
_symmetry.space_group_name_H-M   'P 1'
#
loop_
_entity.id
_entity.type
_entity.pdbx_description
1 polymer ?
#
loop_
_entity_poly.entity_id
_entity_poly.type
_entity_poly.pdbx_seq_one_letter_code
_entity_poly.pdbx_strand_id
1 'polypeptide(L)'
;VSKRFSTMPRFLPTLLTIIWGLSLPNLIANEPPLLAAAAKVNITDYAAGPVHDPSHARAIVFEQAGQRSAIIAVDAVAVGEIGQLGNAFLLRLRQRLEAEAGIPPSRLIINASHCHSSVRTDSADLIADSVVKSCAHFTPVAVSWTTTQNPRISENRRLLLKDGSQSDMRRAYPTVESDSVAKLGPIDPTIGTLQLSRPDGTPFAVFYHFACHPIMNPPSSGNSADFAGLASARLEESLGHHAIALFLQGCGGDINPRSYKDSASPADAAPLANELALSVLAAMKTAPAPRVQTLRIESKTIELPRGRDFAARILALENEQQRLLRSLKNTPLNFEAFVPLWLQQHLNPQSPSAHAQTSLHEESIASSLRKRHDTDQLAAARNYRANISTLEQLIRLNTNLALLKKHEARAQQSQMAPLQGQLCGIRIGDFRLITFPGELTVEVGLSIKKRFPNSPVFVSGY
;
A
#
# COMPACT_ATOMS: atom_id res chain seq x y z
N VAL A 1 -15.63 -10.60 15.48
CA VAL A 1 -14.93 -11.24 16.63
C VAL A 1 -13.59 -10.56 16.77
N SER A 2 -13.56 -9.50 17.58
CA SER A 2 -12.37 -8.70 17.86
C SER A 2 -11.56 -9.41 18.94
N LYS A 3 -10.56 -10.21 18.53
CA LYS A 3 -9.43 -10.45 19.42
C LYS A 3 -8.46 -9.29 19.23
N ARG A 4 -8.27 -8.48 20.28
CA ARG A 4 -7.20 -7.49 20.36
C ARG A 4 -5.89 -8.17 19.99
N PHE A 5 -5.26 -7.78 18.92
CA PHE A 5 -3.88 -8.14 18.61
C PHE A 5 -2.96 -7.42 19.63
N SER A 6 -2.90 -7.96 20.87
CA SER A 6 -2.00 -7.45 21.91
C SER A 6 -0.65 -8.17 21.91
N THR A 7 -0.43 -9.12 20.99
CA THR A 7 0.85 -9.85 20.91
C THR A 7 1.73 -9.17 19.85
N MET A 8 2.87 -8.65 20.30
CA MET A 8 3.94 -8.18 19.41
C MET A 8 4.21 -9.21 18.32
N PRO A 9 4.37 -8.77 17.05
CA PRO A 9 4.75 -9.66 15.96
C PRO A 9 6.02 -10.43 16.35
N ARG A 10 6.04 -11.76 16.16
CA ARG A 10 7.17 -12.63 16.50
C ARG A 10 8.48 -12.27 15.80
N PHE A 11 8.43 -11.52 14.71
CA PHE A 11 9.60 -11.04 13.97
C PHE A 11 10.22 -9.75 14.55
N LEU A 12 9.55 -9.09 15.50
CA LEU A 12 10.02 -7.83 16.08
C LEU A 12 11.39 -7.95 16.77
N PRO A 13 11.72 -9.03 17.50
CA PRO A 13 13.07 -9.22 18.04
C PRO A 13 14.13 -9.29 16.95
N THR A 14 13.83 -9.93 15.82
CA THR A 14 14.75 -10.05 14.67
C THR A 14 15.01 -8.70 14.00
N LEU A 15 13.96 -7.89 13.81
CA LEU A 15 14.09 -6.51 13.35
C LEU A 15 14.97 -5.68 14.27
N LEU A 16 14.80 -5.82 15.58
CA LEU A 16 15.60 -5.14 16.58
C LEU A 16 17.07 -5.55 16.50
N THR A 17 17.39 -6.83 16.27
CA THR A 17 18.77 -7.31 16.11
C THR A 17 19.46 -6.64 14.92
N ILE A 18 18.78 -6.54 13.77
CA ILE A 18 19.32 -5.84 12.59
C ILE A 18 19.59 -4.36 12.91
N ILE A 19 18.66 -3.68 13.59
CA ILE A 19 18.84 -2.27 13.97
C ILE A 19 20.06 -2.12 14.90
N TRP A 20 20.25 -3.02 15.88
CA TRP A 20 21.39 -3.02 16.77
C TRP A 20 22.72 -3.23 16.03
N GLY A 21 22.77 -4.19 15.09
CA GLY A 21 23.94 -4.38 14.24
C GLY A 21 24.30 -3.12 13.43
N LEU A 22 23.28 -2.40 12.95
CA LEU A 22 23.46 -1.11 12.27
C LEU A 22 23.85 0.05 13.21
N SER A 23 23.82 -0.14 14.54
CA SER A 23 24.06 0.92 15.52
C SER A 23 25.51 1.00 16.01
N LEU A 24 26.43 0.16 15.52
CA LEU A 24 27.85 0.23 15.88
C LEU A 24 28.44 1.59 15.48
N PRO A 25 29.26 2.23 16.34
CA PRO A 25 29.85 3.53 16.07
C PRO A 25 30.76 3.50 14.83
N ASN A 26 30.77 4.58 14.07
CA ASN A 26 31.74 4.79 12.99
C ASN A 26 33.11 5.04 13.63
N LEU A 27 34.04 4.12 13.48
CA LEU A 27 35.45 4.43 13.65
C LEU A 27 35.86 5.30 12.46
N ILE A 28 36.24 6.54 12.72
CA ILE A 28 36.74 7.49 11.70
C ILE A 28 38.14 7.00 11.30
N ALA A 29 38.18 6.00 10.42
CA ALA A 29 39.36 5.71 9.63
C ALA A 29 39.12 6.34 8.23
N ASN A 30 40.19 6.56 7.44
CA ASN A 30 40.12 6.98 6.05
C ASN A 30 39.24 5.98 5.26
N GLU A 31 37.94 6.17 5.29
CA GLU A 31 37.01 5.27 4.64
C GLU A 31 37.10 5.45 3.13
N PRO A 32 37.11 4.38 2.34
CA PRO A 32 37.10 4.47 0.89
C PRO A 32 35.85 5.24 0.41
N PRO A 33 35.97 5.98 -0.69
CA PRO A 33 34.86 6.76 -1.20
C PRO A 33 33.66 5.86 -1.48
N LEU A 34 32.47 6.36 -1.16
CA LEU A 34 31.23 5.72 -1.58
C LEU A 34 30.99 6.09 -3.06
N LEU A 35 30.94 5.07 -3.90
CA LEU A 35 30.63 5.21 -5.32
C LEU A 35 29.18 4.79 -5.57
N ALA A 36 28.52 5.42 -6.51
CA ALA A 36 27.16 5.07 -6.93
C ALA A 36 27.02 5.05 -8.45
N ALA A 37 26.22 4.11 -8.95
CA ALA A 37 25.74 4.07 -10.31
C ALA A 37 24.23 4.04 -10.33
N ALA A 38 23.60 4.69 -11.33
CA ALA A 38 22.16 4.84 -11.42
C ALA A 38 21.61 4.11 -12.65
N ALA A 39 20.48 3.43 -12.50
CA ALA A 39 19.77 2.78 -13.58
C ALA A 39 18.27 3.10 -13.50
N LYS A 40 17.66 3.33 -14.68
CA LYS A 40 16.20 3.49 -14.84
C LYS A 40 15.77 2.77 -16.09
N VAL A 41 14.74 1.95 -15.99
CA VAL A 41 14.18 1.21 -17.12
C VAL A 41 12.66 1.22 -17.08
N ASN A 42 12.04 1.38 -18.25
CA ASN A 42 10.59 1.29 -18.41
C ASN A 42 10.17 -0.20 -18.39
N ILE A 43 9.24 -0.53 -17.50
CA ILE A 43 8.71 -1.90 -17.32
C ILE A 43 7.20 -1.97 -17.62
N THR A 44 6.62 -0.93 -18.21
CA THR A 44 5.19 -0.85 -18.50
C THR A 44 4.76 -1.95 -19.45
N ASP A 45 3.66 -2.63 -19.12
CA ASP A 45 2.98 -3.52 -20.06
C ASP A 45 1.96 -2.72 -20.89
N TYR A 46 2.38 -2.27 -22.06
CA TYR A 46 1.51 -1.53 -22.99
C TYR A 46 0.42 -2.39 -23.63
N ALA A 47 0.53 -3.73 -23.52
CA ALA A 47 -0.49 -4.65 -24.05
C ALA A 47 -1.66 -4.86 -23.05
N ALA A 48 -1.47 -4.50 -21.80
CA ALA A 48 -2.48 -4.70 -20.76
C ALA A 48 -3.62 -3.66 -20.78
N GLY A 49 -3.55 -2.64 -21.65
CA GLY A 49 -4.58 -1.62 -21.81
C GLY A 49 -4.03 -0.20 -21.87
N PRO A 50 -4.90 0.81 -21.78
CA PRO A 50 -4.48 2.21 -21.79
C PRO A 50 -3.45 2.51 -20.69
N VAL A 51 -2.46 3.34 -21.00
CA VAL A 51 -1.42 3.76 -20.07
C VAL A 51 -1.58 5.26 -19.79
N HIS A 52 -1.81 5.63 -18.53
CA HIS A 52 -1.86 7.02 -18.09
C HIS A 52 -0.47 7.59 -17.92
N ASP A 53 0.39 6.82 -17.26
CA ASP A 53 1.78 7.14 -17.05
C ASP A 53 2.61 5.85 -16.94
N PRO A 54 3.88 5.87 -17.39
CA PRO A 54 4.69 4.67 -17.47
C PRO A 54 5.22 4.22 -16.11
N SER A 55 5.24 2.90 -15.90
CA SER A 55 5.88 2.25 -14.76
C SER A 55 7.37 2.02 -15.02
N HIS A 56 8.20 2.32 -14.03
CA HIS A 56 9.65 2.16 -14.13
C HIS A 56 10.19 1.29 -12.99
N ALA A 57 11.32 0.67 -13.25
CA ALA A 57 12.23 0.28 -12.18
C ALA A 57 13.39 1.28 -12.14
N ARG A 58 13.74 1.72 -10.93
CA ARG A 58 14.83 2.64 -10.63
C ARG A 58 15.78 2.00 -9.66
N ALA A 59 17.07 2.03 -9.94
CA ALA A 59 18.07 1.38 -9.11
C ALA A 59 19.26 2.30 -8.84
N ILE A 60 19.78 2.23 -7.62
CA ILE A 60 21.12 2.72 -7.28
C ILE A 60 21.96 1.52 -6.88
N VAL A 61 23.08 1.36 -7.57
CA VAL A 61 24.15 0.45 -7.21
C VAL A 61 25.19 1.22 -6.44
N PHE A 62 25.56 0.75 -5.28
CA PHE A 62 26.65 1.31 -4.48
C PHE A 62 27.89 0.40 -4.59
N GLU A 63 29.05 1.02 -4.59
CA GLU A 63 30.32 0.30 -4.42
C GLU A 63 31.16 1.01 -3.36
N GLN A 64 31.64 0.27 -2.37
CA GLN A 64 32.55 0.75 -1.34
C GLN A 64 33.46 -0.39 -0.89
N ALA A 65 34.77 -0.15 -0.82
CA ALA A 65 35.77 -1.15 -0.46
C ALA A 65 35.70 -2.44 -1.32
N GLY A 66 35.41 -2.29 -2.62
CA GLY A 66 35.26 -3.43 -3.55
C GLY A 66 34.00 -4.26 -3.37
N GLN A 67 33.08 -3.83 -2.52
CA GLN A 67 31.82 -4.52 -2.27
C GLN A 67 30.66 -3.77 -2.91
N ARG A 68 29.87 -4.50 -3.70
CA ARG A 68 28.68 -3.94 -4.35
C ARG A 68 27.40 -4.27 -3.60
N SER A 69 26.46 -3.35 -3.70
CA SER A 69 25.10 -3.49 -3.17
C SER A 69 24.14 -2.67 -4.01
N ALA A 70 22.85 -3.01 -3.99
CA ALA A 70 21.86 -2.23 -4.72
C ALA A 70 20.54 -2.05 -3.95
N ILE A 71 19.90 -0.91 -4.21
CA ILE A 71 18.50 -0.65 -3.85
C ILE A 71 17.73 -0.43 -5.15
N ILE A 72 16.68 -1.21 -5.34
CA ILE A 72 15.82 -1.17 -6.53
C ILE A 72 14.39 -0.88 -6.09
N ALA A 73 13.83 0.23 -6.57
CA ALA A 73 12.42 0.55 -6.46
C ALA A 73 11.71 0.16 -7.75
N VAL A 74 10.61 -0.59 -7.64
CA VAL A 74 9.86 -1.14 -8.78
C VAL A 74 8.43 -0.62 -8.73
N ASP A 75 7.98 0.04 -9.78
CA ASP A 75 6.59 0.49 -9.91
C ASP A 75 5.69 -0.72 -10.24
N ALA A 76 5.38 -1.51 -9.23
CA ALA A 76 4.54 -2.70 -9.30
C ALA A 76 3.82 -2.93 -7.97
N VAL A 77 2.76 -3.75 -7.99
CA VAL A 77 1.99 -4.06 -6.77
C VAL A 77 2.79 -4.88 -5.77
N ALA A 78 3.64 -5.78 -6.23
CA ALA A 78 4.54 -6.60 -5.42
C ALA A 78 5.61 -7.24 -6.30
N VAL A 79 6.65 -7.75 -5.68
CA VAL A 79 7.77 -8.46 -6.34
C VAL A 79 7.68 -9.99 -6.19
N GLY A 80 6.55 -10.48 -5.70
CA GLY A 80 6.25 -11.91 -5.54
C GLY A 80 4.86 -12.13 -4.97
N GLU A 81 4.34 -13.36 -5.03
CA GLU A 81 3.04 -13.84 -4.50
C GLU A 81 1.80 -13.23 -5.15
N ILE A 82 1.73 -11.92 -5.31
CA ILE A 82 0.62 -11.20 -5.95
C ILE A 82 1.13 -10.35 -7.10
N GLY A 83 0.23 -9.98 -8.02
CA GLY A 83 0.57 -9.21 -9.21
C GLY A 83 1.17 -10.08 -10.33
N GLN A 84 1.70 -9.42 -11.35
CA GLN A 84 2.16 -10.08 -12.59
C GLN A 84 3.58 -10.61 -12.52
N LEU A 85 4.44 -10.06 -11.64
CA LEU A 85 5.85 -10.44 -11.59
C LEU A 85 6.06 -11.89 -11.09
N GLY A 86 5.20 -12.37 -10.18
CA GLY A 86 5.26 -13.73 -9.67
C GLY A 86 6.56 -14.04 -8.89
N ASN A 87 6.65 -15.27 -8.37
CA ASN A 87 7.76 -15.66 -7.49
C ASN A 87 9.08 -15.90 -8.25
N ALA A 88 9.02 -16.17 -9.54
CA ALA A 88 10.21 -16.36 -10.37
C ALA A 88 11.01 -15.06 -10.57
N PHE A 89 10.37 -13.89 -10.47
CA PHE A 89 10.99 -12.59 -10.66
C PHE A 89 12.19 -12.37 -9.73
N LEU A 90 11.97 -12.51 -8.42
CA LEU A 90 13.04 -12.31 -7.44
C LEU A 90 14.23 -13.27 -7.63
N LEU A 91 13.93 -14.54 -7.90
CA LEU A 91 14.97 -15.55 -8.13
C LEU A 91 15.80 -15.19 -9.36
N ARG A 92 15.15 -14.89 -10.48
CA ARG A 92 15.81 -14.52 -11.74
C ARG A 92 16.66 -13.28 -11.59
N LEU A 93 16.10 -12.22 -11.02
CA LEU A 93 16.80 -10.94 -10.84
C LEU A 93 18.04 -11.10 -9.94
N ARG A 94 17.91 -11.81 -8.81
CA ARG A 94 19.00 -12.08 -7.88
C ARG A 94 20.14 -12.87 -8.53
N GLN A 95 19.81 -13.93 -9.26
CA GLN A 95 20.80 -14.76 -9.97
C GLN A 95 21.59 -13.96 -11.00
N ARG A 96 20.90 -13.14 -11.80
CA ARG A 96 21.56 -12.31 -12.81
C ARG A 96 22.44 -11.23 -12.19
N LEU A 97 21.97 -10.51 -11.17
CA LEU A 97 22.73 -9.44 -10.52
C LEU A 97 23.95 -9.99 -9.76
N GLU A 98 23.86 -11.15 -9.16
CA GLU A 98 25.00 -11.82 -8.54
C GLU A 98 26.05 -12.21 -9.58
N ALA A 99 25.63 -12.87 -10.65
CA ALA A 99 26.53 -13.40 -11.69
C ALA A 99 27.14 -12.28 -12.56
N GLU A 100 26.36 -11.26 -12.94
CA GLU A 100 26.73 -10.29 -13.95
C GLU A 100 27.19 -8.94 -13.39
N ALA A 101 26.72 -8.56 -12.17
CA ALA A 101 27.06 -7.30 -11.52
C ALA A 101 27.85 -7.46 -10.21
N GLY A 102 28.04 -8.69 -9.71
CA GLY A 102 28.73 -8.94 -8.44
C GLY A 102 27.94 -8.45 -7.23
N ILE A 103 26.61 -8.41 -7.31
CA ILE A 103 25.72 -7.95 -6.23
C ILE A 103 25.07 -9.20 -5.60
N PRO A 104 25.54 -9.66 -4.42
CA PRO A 104 24.97 -10.84 -3.81
C PRO A 104 23.57 -10.57 -3.26
N PRO A 105 22.68 -11.58 -3.20
CA PRO A 105 21.31 -11.45 -2.68
C PRO A 105 21.22 -10.84 -1.28
N SER A 106 22.24 -11.04 -0.44
CA SER A 106 22.32 -10.47 0.90
C SER A 106 22.56 -8.95 0.93
N ARG A 107 22.96 -8.36 -0.20
CA ARG A 107 23.23 -6.93 -0.38
C ARG A 107 22.29 -6.27 -1.38
N LEU A 108 21.18 -6.92 -1.70
CA LEU A 108 20.18 -6.46 -2.64
C LEU A 108 18.86 -6.17 -1.91
N ILE A 109 18.43 -4.93 -1.97
CA ILE A 109 17.10 -4.49 -1.51
C ILE A 109 16.24 -4.22 -2.72
N ILE A 110 15.08 -4.86 -2.78
CA ILE A 110 14.07 -4.63 -3.81
C ILE A 110 12.78 -4.24 -3.09
N ASN A 111 12.21 -3.10 -3.46
CA ASN A 111 11.00 -2.55 -2.88
C ASN A 111 9.99 -2.23 -3.98
N ALA A 112 8.79 -2.80 -3.90
CA ALA A 112 7.68 -2.40 -4.76
C ALA A 112 7.04 -1.12 -4.22
N SER A 113 6.67 -0.20 -5.12
CA SER A 113 5.89 0.99 -4.75
C SER A 113 4.48 0.64 -4.29
N HIS A 114 4.02 -0.56 -4.61
CA HIS A 114 2.66 -1.06 -4.41
C HIS A 114 1.61 -0.37 -5.29
N CYS A 115 2.01 0.28 -6.38
CA CYS A 115 1.04 0.74 -7.38
C CYS A 115 0.42 -0.47 -8.10
N HIS A 116 -0.87 -0.36 -8.39
CA HIS A 116 -1.64 -1.45 -9.00
C HIS A 116 -1.52 -1.45 -10.53
N SER A 117 -0.31 -1.23 -11.02
CA SER A 117 0.01 -1.21 -12.44
C SER A 117 0.25 -2.61 -12.99
N SER A 118 0.00 -2.78 -14.29
CA SER A 118 0.42 -3.95 -15.05
C SER A 118 1.82 -3.72 -15.61
N VAL A 119 2.73 -4.65 -15.32
CA VAL A 119 4.12 -4.59 -15.75
C VAL A 119 4.50 -5.80 -16.57
N ARG A 120 5.51 -5.66 -17.42
CA ARG A 120 6.00 -6.72 -18.30
C ARG A 120 6.50 -7.94 -17.51
N THR A 121 6.24 -9.11 -18.02
CA THR A 121 6.67 -10.38 -17.41
C THR A 121 8.18 -10.60 -17.45
N ASP A 122 8.90 -9.98 -18.42
CA ASP A 122 10.35 -10.00 -18.56
C ASP A 122 11.06 -8.86 -17.77
N SER A 123 10.36 -8.19 -16.88
CA SER A 123 10.90 -7.06 -16.06
C SER A 123 12.17 -7.44 -15.30
N ALA A 124 12.33 -8.70 -14.86
CA ALA A 124 13.56 -9.14 -14.19
C ALA A 124 14.79 -8.99 -15.08
N ASP A 125 14.67 -9.35 -16.35
CA ASP A 125 15.76 -9.26 -17.33
C ASP A 125 16.04 -7.80 -17.69
N LEU A 126 15.01 -7.02 -17.95
CA LEU A 126 15.15 -5.59 -18.25
C LEU A 126 15.85 -4.82 -17.12
N ILE A 127 15.49 -5.11 -15.88
CA ILE A 127 16.10 -4.49 -14.69
C ILE A 127 17.55 -4.94 -14.57
N ALA A 128 17.84 -6.24 -14.71
CA ALA A 128 19.20 -6.77 -14.64
C ALA A 128 20.10 -6.13 -15.70
N ASP A 129 19.67 -6.10 -16.97
CA ASP A 129 20.42 -5.46 -18.06
C ASP A 129 20.74 -4.00 -17.78
N SER A 130 19.75 -3.23 -17.28
CA SER A 130 19.92 -1.82 -16.95
C SER A 130 20.91 -1.62 -15.80
N VAL A 131 20.81 -2.44 -14.74
CA VAL A 131 21.71 -2.40 -13.58
C VAL A 131 23.14 -2.78 -13.97
N VAL A 132 23.32 -3.90 -14.70
CA VAL A 132 24.63 -4.36 -15.18
C VAL A 132 25.31 -3.28 -16.02
N LYS A 133 24.56 -2.69 -16.96
CA LYS A 133 25.07 -1.59 -17.80
C LYS A 133 25.49 -0.38 -16.97
N SER A 134 24.75 -0.04 -15.93
CA SER A 134 25.06 1.11 -15.07
C SER A 134 26.38 0.93 -14.30
N CYS A 135 26.76 -0.31 -13.99
CA CYS A 135 28.01 -0.60 -13.29
C CYS A 135 29.30 -0.21 -14.03
N ALA A 136 29.21 0.20 -15.30
CA ALA A 136 30.32 0.81 -16.03
C ALA A 136 30.54 2.31 -15.67
N HIS A 137 29.63 2.94 -14.91
CA HIS A 137 29.57 4.39 -14.72
C HIS A 137 29.45 4.80 -13.25
N PHE A 138 30.31 4.26 -12.40
CA PHE A 138 30.35 4.65 -11.00
C PHE A 138 30.87 6.09 -10.82
N THR A 139 30.21 6.83 -9.96
CA THR A 139 30.54 8.21 -9.60
C THR A 139 30.69 8.34 -8.09
N PRO A 140 31.71 9.01 -7.54
CA PRO A 140 31.77 9.33 -6.12
C PRO A 140 30.54 10.12 -5.70
N VAL A 141 29.98 9.79 -4.52
CA VAL A 141 28.83 10.48 -3.98
C VAL A 141 29.00 10.84 -2.52
N ALA A 142 28.46 11.98 -2.14
CA ALA A 142 28.25 12.39 -0.77
C ALA A 142 26.75 12.28 -0.42
N VAL A 143 26.46 12.03 0.85
CA VAL A 143 25.13 11.72 1.33
C VAL A 143 24.65 12.76 2.33
N SER A 144 23.42 13.21 2.17
CA SER A 144 22.67 13.92 3.19
C SER A 144 21.28 13.30 3.35
N TRP A 145 20.68 13.45 4.54
CA TRP A 145 19.34 12.98 4.76
C TRP A 145 18.58 13.92 5.71
N THR A 146 17.26 13.90 5.59
CA THR A 146 16.37 14.72 6.39
C THR A 146 14.99 14.09 6.49
N THR A 147 14.13 14.66 7.32
CA THR A 147 12.72 14.30 7.40
C THR A 147 11.85 15.53 7.33
N THR A 148 10.66 15.36 6.78
CA THR A 148 9.57 16.32 6.91
C THR A 148 8.28 15.59 7.21
N GLN A 149 7.21 16.31 7.50
CA GLN A 149 5.89 15.73 7.75
C GLN A 149 4.86 16.35 6.83
N ASN A 150 4.02 15.50 6.24
CA ASN A 150 2.83 15.95 5.51
C ASN A 150 1.62 15.07 5.84
N PRO A 151 0.76 15.52 6.79
CA PRO A 151 -0.45 14.79 7.17
C PRO A 151 -1.60 14.93 6.15
N ARG A 152 -1.42 15.70 5.06
CA ARG A 152 -2.48 15.99 4.10
C ARG A 152 -2.59 14.96 2.98
N ILE A 153 -1.58 14.10 2.80
CA ILE A 153 -1.51 13.16 1.67
C ILE A 153 -2.30 11.87 1.98
N SER A 154 -2.28 11.41 3.23
CA SER A 154 -2.75 10.09 3.60
C SER A 154 -3.79 10.08 4.71
N GLU A 155 -4.60 9.02 4.75
CA GLU A 155 -5.55 8.74 5.82
C GLU A 155 -5.57 7.24 6.15
N ASN A 156 -5.91 6.90 7.39
CA ASN A 156 -6.07 5.50 7.77
C ASN A 156 -7.47 4.99 7.34
N ARG A 157 -7.51 3.86 6.66
CA ARG A 157 -8.77 3.24 6.21
C ARG A 157 -9.49 2.44 7.29
N ARG A 158 -8.85 2.20 8.43
CA ARG A 158 -9.47 1.49 9.57
C ARG A 158 -10.15 2.47 10.50
N LEU A 159 -11.43 2.19 10.73
CA LEU A 159 -12.28 2.96 11.63
C LEU A 159 -12.52 2.14 12.91
N LEU A 160 -12.34 2.76 14.07
CA LEU A 160 -12.84 2.20 15.33
C LEU A 160 -14.28 2.69 15.51
N LEU A 161 -15.20 1.76 15.71
CA LEU A 161 -16.61 2.08 15.90
C LEU A 161 -16.93 2.22 17.39
N LYS A 162 -18.06 2.89 17.70
CA LYS A 162 -18.50 3.13 19.09
C LYS A 162 -18.82 1.87 19.88
N ASP A 163 -19.15 0.78 19.17
CA ASP A 163 -19.35 -0.57 19.77
C ASP A 163 -18.04 -1.32 20.04
N GLY A 164 -16.87 -0.70 19.75
CA GLY A 164 -15.54 -1.26 19.91
C GLY A 164 -15.11 -2.17 18.76
N SER A 165 -15.92 -2.37 17.75
CA SER A 165 -15.55 -3.10 16.52
C SER A 165 -14.72 -2.21 15.59
N GLN A 166 -14.11 -2.84 14.57
CA GLN A 166 -13.35 -2.11 13.53
C GLN A 166 -13.98 -2.35 12.16
N SER A 167 -14.05 -1.31 11.36
CA SER A 167 -14.42 -1.37 9.95
C SER A 167 -13.26 -0.94 9.07
N ASP A 168 -13.02 -1.64 7.96
CA ASP A 168 -11.98 -1.35 6.99
C ASP A 168 -12.61 -0.69 5.75
N MET A 169 -12.35 0.59 5.58
CA MET A 169 -12.89 1.43 4.51
C MET A 169 -11.97 1.40 3.28
N ARG A 170 -11.96 0.29 2.56
CA ARG A 170 -11.12 0.09 1.35
C ARG A 170 -11.66 0.77 0.09
N ARG A 171 -12.89 1.27 0.12
CA ARG A 171 -13.55 1.88 -1.03
C ARG A 171 -13.87 3.33 -0.78
N ALA A 172 -14.10 4.09 -1.85
CA ALA A 172 -14.49 5.48 -1.82
C ALA A 172 -15.82 5.70 -1.08
N TYR A 173 -16.74 4.73 -1.17
CA TYR A 173 -18.05 4.85 -0.52
C TYR A 173 -18.00 4.28 0.90
N PRO A 174 -18.44 5.02 1.91
CA PRO A 174 -18.51 4.54 3.27
C PRO A 174 -19.53 3.39 3.38
N THR A 175 -19.13 2.35 4.13
CA THR A 175 -20.01 1.20 4.44
C THR A 175 -20.56 1.28 5.85
N VAL A 176 -20.17 2.29 6.62
CA VAL A 176 -20.63 2.53 7.98
C VAL A 176 -21.18 3.94 8.12
N GLU A 177 -22.20 4.12 8.94
CA GLU A 177 -22.76 5.42 9.23
C GLU A 177 -21.72 6.25 10.00
N SER A 178 -21.57 7.53 9.61
CA SER A 178 -20.58 8.45 10.20
C SER A 178 -20.72 8.54 11.72
N ASP A 179 -21.96 8.55 12.23
CA ASP A 179 -22.27 8.62 13.65
C ASP A 179 -21.84 7.38 14.44
N SER A 180 -21.59 6.26 13.78
CA SER A 180 -21.08 5.05 14.43
C SER A 180 -19.55 5.07 14.64
N VAL A 181 -18.84 5.99 13.98
CA VAL A 181 -17.38 6.09 14.08
C VAL A 181 -16.98 6.77 15.38
N ALA A 182 -16.14 6.09 16.17
CA ALA A 182 -15.56 6.65 17.40
C ALA A 182 -14.20 7.31 17.12
N LYS A 183 -13.37 6.70 16.22
CA LYS A 183 -11.99 7.17 15.96
C LYS A 183 -11.47 6.66 14.64
N LEU A 184 -10.66 7.48 13.98
CA LEU A 184 -9.79 7.07 12.85
C LEU A 184 -8.53 6.39 13.38
N GLY A 185 -7.98 5.45 12.61
CA GLY A 185 -6.66 4.88 12.89
C GLY A 185 -5.54 5.93 12.75
N PRO A 186 -4.35 5.64 13.29
CA PRO A 186 -3.20 6.54 13.14
C PRO A 186 -2.68 6.57 11.71
N ILE A 187 -1.94 7.63 11.36
CA ILE A 187 -1.13 7.72 10.14
C ILE A 187 0.34 7.95 10.52
N ASP A 188 1.24 7.67 9.58
CA ASP A 188 2.65 8.10 9.65
C ASP A 188 2.87 9.21 8.61
N PRO A 189 2.81 10.47 9.00
CA PRO A 189 2.95 11.60 8.08
C PRO A 189 4.41 11.89 7.70
N THR A 190 5.36 11.09 8.20
CA THR A 190 6.79 11.34 8.03
C THR A 190 7.25 10.95 6.63
N ILE A 191 7.81 11.90 5.92
CA ILE A 191 8.54 11.69 4.68
C ILE A 191 10.03 11.67 5.02
N GLY A 192 10.70 10.53 4.78
CA GLY A 192 12.14 10.40 4.89
C GLY A 192 12.80 10.69 3.54
N THR A 193 13.86 11.47 3.52
CA THR A 193 14.56 11.84 2.28
C THR A 193 16.06 11.60 2.47
N LEU A 194 16.65 10.81 1.56
CA LEU A 194 18.10 10.57 1.47
C LEU A 194 18.57 11.05 0.11
N GLN A 195 19.45 12.04 0.09
CA GLN A 195 20.01 12.63 -1.12
C GLN A 195 21.44 12.15 -1.34
N LEU A 196 21.75 11.79 -2.57
CA LEU A 196 23.09 11.58 -3.07
C LEU A 196 23.48 12.74 -3.97
N SER A 197 24.65 13.34 -3.71
CA SER A 197 25.20 14.46 -4.49
C SER A 197 26.55 14.10 -5.04
N ARG A 198 26.85 14.55 -6.26
CA ARG A 198 28.20 14.46 -6.86
C ARG A 198 29.18 15.37 -6.15
N PRO A 199 30.52 15.22 -6.37
CA PRO A 199 31.51 16.07 -5.77
C PRO A 199 31.37 17.58 -6.10
N ASP A 200 30.79 17.91 -7.23
CA ASP A 200 30.46 19.27 -7.65
C ASP A 200 29.18 19.83 -6.99
N GLY A 201 28.52 19.06 -6.14
CA GLY A 201 27.29 19.43 -5.46
C GLY A 201 26.02 19.18 -6.27
N THR A 202 26.11 18.74 -7.54
CA THR A 202 24.93 18.45 -8.35
C THR A 202 24.20 17.20 -7.83
N PRO A 203 22.84 17.16 -7.89
CA PRO A 203 22.07 15.99 -7.50
C PRO A 203 22.43 14.78 -8.34
N PHE A 204 22.63 13.62 -7.68
CA PHE A 204 22.82 12.32 -8.33
C PHE A 204 21.57 11.46 -8.22
N ALA A 205 21.01 11.32 -7.02
CA ALA A 205 19.77 10.60 -6.75
C ALA A 205 19.10 11.07 -5.47
N VAL A 206 17.81 10.81 -5.36
CA VAL A 206 17.06 10.95 -4.11
C VAL A 206 16.23 9.69 -3.85
N PHE A 207 16.35 9.17 -2.64
CA PHE A 207 15.40 8.21 -2.10
C PHE A 207 14.41 8.96 -1.22
N TYR A 208 13.13 8.65 -1.37
CA TYR A 208 12.11 9.19 -0.50
C TYR A 208 11.16 8.09 -0.03
N HIS A 209 10.89 8.10 1.25
CA HIS A 209 10.10 7.08 1.95
C HIS A 209 8.81 7.71 2.47
N PHE A 210 7.69 7.09 2.15
CA PHE A 210 6.38 7.50 2.64
C PHE A 210 5.42 6.33 2.76
N ALA A 211 4.51 6.37 3.74
CA ALA A 211 3.54 5.31 4.02
C ALA A 211 2.16 5.69 3.46
N CYS A 212 1.85 5.20 2.25
CA CYS A 212 0.52 5.38 1.65
C CYS A 212 0.34 4.44 0.45
N HIS A 213 -0.82 3.80 0.31
CA HIS A 213 -1.16 3.00 -0.87
C HIS A 213 -1.25 3.86 -2.14
N PRO A 214 -0.53 3.54 -3.22
CA PRO A 214 -0.69 4.21 -4.50
C PRO A 214 -1.85 3.57 -5.27
N ILE A 215 -3.07 4.04 -4.99
CA ILE A 215 -4.34 3.51 -5.54
C ILE A 215 -5.28 4.60 -6.07
N MET A 216 -4.75 5.79 -6.39
CA MET A 216 -5.55 6.87 -6.96
C MET A 216 -5.92 6.63 -8.43
N ASN A 217 -5.05 5.93 -9.17
CA ASN A 217 -5.35 5.49 -10.53
C ASN A 217 -5.50 3.96 -10.55
N PRO A 218 -6.67 3.42 -10.18
CA PRO A 218 -6.87 1.97 -10.13
C PRO A 218 -6.77 1.34 -11.53
N PRO A 219 -6.42 0.05 -11.65
CA PRO A 219 -6.25 -0.64 -12.92
C PRO A 219 -7.47 -0.58 -13.85
N SER A 220 -8.68 -0.43 -13.30
CA SER A 220 -9.92 -0.23 -14.07
C SER A 220 -9.92 1.02 -14.95
N SER A 221 -9.07 1.99 -14.63
CA SER A 221 -8.90 3.24 -15.37
C SER A 221 -7.64 3.26 -16.26
N GLY A 222 -6.95 2.12 -16.39
CA GLY A 222 -5.71 1.95 -17.16
C GLY A 222 -4.47 1.78 -16.28
N ASN A 223 -3.32 1.55 -16.92
CA ASN A 223 -2.04 1.40 -16.26
C ASN A 223 -1.48 2.74 -15.79
N SER A 224 -0.99 2.79 -14.56
CA SER A 224 -0.36 3.96 -13.97
C SER A 224 0.60 3.55 -12.87
N ALA A 225 1.76 4.21 -12.78
CA ALA A 225 2.66 4.13 -11.64
C ALA A 225 2.13 4.92 -10.43
N ASP A 226 0.92 5.51 -10.55
CA ASP A 226 0.21 6.26 -9.52
C ASP A 226 1.04 7.43 -8.97
N PHE A 227 0.64 8.01 -7.83
CA PHE A 227 1.34 9.17 -7.26
C PHE A 227 2.82 8.87 -6.94
N ALA A 228 3.18 7.62 -6.66
CA ALA A 228 4.57 7.23 -6.38
C ALA A 228 5.48 7.41 -7.60
N GLY A 229 5.10 6.86 -8.76
CA GLY A 229 5.86 7.00 -10.00
C GLY A 229 5.82 8.42 -10.56
N LEU A 230 4.66 9.08 -10.48
CA LEU A 230 4.49 10.48 -10.90
C LEU A 230 5.34 11.44 -10.04
N ALA A 231 5.40 11.26 -8.72
CA ALA A 231 6.25 12.04 -7.84
C ALA A 231 7.74 11.84 -8.16
N SER A 232 8.15 10.58 -8.43
CA SER A 232 9.52 10.29 -8.89
C SER A 232 9.86 11.03 -10.18
N ALA A 233 8.97 11.00 -11.17
CA ALA A 233 9.20 11.71 -12.45
C ALA A 233 9.33 13.22 -12.25
N ARG A 234 8.51 13.84 -11.40
CA ARG A 234 8.58 15.28 -11.08
C ARG A 234 9.84 15.66 -10.31
N LEU A 235 10.29 14.81 -9.41
CA LEU A 235 11.55 14.99 -8.71
C LEU A 235 12.74 14.93 -9.69
N GLU A 236 12.75 13.94 -10.58
CA GLU A 236 13.77 13.78 -11.62
C GLU A 236 13.84 15.01 -12.54
N GLU A 237 12.68 15.52 -12.98
CA GLU A 237 12.57 16.75 -13.77
C GLU A 237 13.10 17.97 -13.00
N SER A 238 12.68 18.13 -11.74
CA SER A 238 13.07 19.28 -10.91
C SER A 238 14.56 19.31 -10.54
N LEU A 239 15.14 18.13 -10.32
CA LEU A 239 16.55 17.98 -9.95
C LEU A 239 17.48 18.11 -11.15
N GLY A 240 17.03 17.74 -12.35
CA GLY A 240 17.85 17.74 -13.55
C GLY A 240 19.07 16.82 -13.45
N HIS A 241 20.12 17.12 -14.24
CA HIS A 241 21.42 16.43 -14.18
C HIS A 241 21.36 14.90 -14.30
N HIS A 242 20.30 14.36 -14.93
CA HIS A 242 20.00 12.91 -15.00
C HIS A 242 19.90 12.25 -13.61
N ALA A 243 19.51 13.02 -12.58
CA ALA A 243 19.22 12.46 -11.26
C ALA A 243 18.01 11.54 -11.32
N ILE A 244 18.02 10.47 -10.53
CA ILE A 244 16.86 9.58 -10.39
C ILE A 244 16.25 9.65 -9.00
N ALA A 245 14.94 9.45 -8.93
CA ALA A 245 14.19 9.50 -7.68
C ALA A 245 13.52 8.15 -7.38
N LEU A 246 13.88 7.54 -6.25
CA LEU A 246 13.39 6.23 -5.83
C LEU A 246 12.38 6.37 -4.71
N PHE A 247 11.14 5.98 -4.97
CA PHE A 247 10.12 5.83 -3.93
C PHE A 247 10.34 4.54 -3.14
N LEU A 248 10.34 4.65 -1.82
CA LEU A 248 10.38 3.50 -0.92
C LEU A 248 9.07 3.45 -0.13
N GLN A 249 8.27 2.42 -0.40
CA GLN A 249 6.96 2.25 0.23
C GLN A 249 7.11 1.97 1.73
N GLY A 250 6.47 2.79 2.53
CA GLY A 250 6.43 2.63 3.98
C GLY A 250 5.40 1.59 4.45
N CYS A 251 5.12 1.58 5.75
CA CYS A 251 4.08 0.72 6.34
C CYS A 251 2.68 1.23 5.97
N GLY A 252 2.28 1.02 4.73
CA GLY A 252 1.05 1.56 4.14
C GLY A 252 -0.15 0.62 4.13
N GLY A 253 -0.07 -0.59 4.74
CA GLY A 253 -1.08 -1.65 4.63
C GLY A 253 -2.51 -1.27 5.01
N ASP A 254 -2.69 -0.24 5.79
CA ASP A 254 -3.99 0.32 6.17
C ASP A 254 -4.12 1.83 5.88
N ILE A 255 -3.22 2.37 5.06
CA ILE A 255 -3.17 3.79 4.74
C ILE A 255 -3.55 4.03 3.28
N ASN A 256 -4.59 4.80 3.05
CA ASN A 256 -5.05 5.23 1.73
C ASN A 256 -4.66 6.70 1.45
N PRO A 257 -4.62 7.10 0.18
CA PRO A 257 -4.65 8.51 -0.19
C PRO A 257 -5.88 9.22 0.39
N ARG A 258 -5.70 10.43 0.90
CA ARG A 258 -6.78 11.17 1.55
C ARG A 258 -8.01 11.39 0.66
N SER A 259 -7.79 11.65 -0.62
CA SER A 259 -8.87 11.89 -1.59
C SER A 259 -9.46 10.62 -2.21
N TYR A 260 -9.00 9.45 -1.81
CA TYR A 260 -9.44 8.17 -2.39
C TYR A 260 -10.94 7.90 -2.19
N LYS A 261 -11.53 8.44 -1.13
CA LYS A 261 -12.95 8.29 -0.81
C LYS A 261 -13.84 9.37 -1.42
N ASP A 262 -13.27 10.37 -2.07
CA ASP A 262 -14.03 11.42 -2.73
C ASP A 262 -14.62 10.89 -4.05
N SER A 263 -15.91 10.59 -4.02
CA SER A 263 -16.65 10.12 -5.19
C SER A 263 -17.16 11.25 -6.09
N ALA A 264 -17.04 12.50 -5.65
CA ALA A 264 -17.46 13.66 -6.42
C ALA A 264 -16.40 14.12 -7.43
N SER A 265 -15.13 13.75 -7.18
CA SER A 265 -14.01 14.08 -8.05
C SER A 265 -13.51 12.83 -8.80
N PRO A 266 -13.11 12.94 -10.08
CA PRO A 266 -12.42 11.87 -10.77
C PRO A 266 -11.15 11.46 -10.01
N ALA A 267 -10.86 10.15 -10.01
CA ALA A 267 -9.60 9.66 -9.44
C ALA A 267 -8.41 10.22 -10.23
N ASP A 268 -7.55 10.98 -9.56
CA ASP A 268 -6.36 11.59 -10.14
C ASP A 268 -5.20 11.55 -9.13
N ALA A 269 -4.09 10.92 -9.53
CA ALA A 269 -2.89 10.81 -8.72
C ALA A 269 -2.00 12.06 -8.77
N ALA A 270 -2.15 12.92 -9.80
CA ALA A 270 -1.24 14.02 -10.06
C ALA A 270 -1.20 15.08 -8.93
N PRO A 271 -2.30 15.49 -8.28
CA PRO A 271 -2.24 16.42 -7.16
C PRO A 271 -1.43 15.89 -5.97
N LEU A 272 -1.61 14.61 -5.63
CA LEU A 272 -0.87 13.97 -4.53
C LEU A 272 0.61 13.78 -4.88
N ALA A 273 0.90 13.42 -6.12
CA ALA A 273 2.28 13.34 -6.63
C ALA A 273 3.00 14.68 -6.52
N ASN A 274 2.33 15.77 -6.90
CA ASN A 274 2.86 17.14 -6.76
C ASN A 274 3.14 17.47 -5.30
N GLU A 275 2.19 17.22 -4.41
CA GLU A 275 2.32 17.55 -3.00
C GLU A 275 3.46 16.75 -2.35
N LEU A 276 3.59 15.47 -2.68
CA LEU A 276 4.68 14.63 -2.20
C LEU A 276 6.03 15.11 -2.72
N ALA A 277 6.15 15.37 -4.03
CA ALA A 277 7.39 15.86 -4.64
C ALA A 277 7.82 17.23 -4.07
N LEU A 278 6.89 18.17 -3.92
CA LEU A 278 7.16 19.47 -3.30
C LEU A 278 7.61 19.35 -1.84
N SER A 279 7.02 18.42 -1.08
CA SER A 279 7.44 18.14 0.29
C SER A 279 8.88 17.59 0.35
N VAL A 280 9.24 16.69 -0.57
CA VAL A 280 10.61 16.16 -0.68
C VAL A 280 11.58 17.27 -1.07
N LEU A 281 11.28 18.09 -2.10
CA LEU A 281 12.14 19.21 -2.52
C LEU A 281 12.32 20.26 -1.42
N ALA A 282 11.27 20.55 -0.65
CA ALA A 282 11.36 21.45 0.49
C ALA A 282 12.26 20.88 1.60
N ALA A 283 12.12 19.58 1.89
CA ALA A 283 12.98 18.90 2.86
C ALA A 283 14.46 18.90 2.44
N MET A 284 14.74 18.64 1.17
CA MET A 284 16.11 18.66 0.64
C MET A 284 16.83 20.00 0.87
N LYS A 285 16.11 21.13 0.80
CA LYS A 285 16.67 22.47 1.05
C LYS A 285 17.12 22.66 2.51
N THR A 286 16.57 21.92 3.45
CA THR A 286 16.88 21.98 4.89
C THR A 286 17.81 20.84 5.34
N ALA A 287 18.19 19.96 4.42
CA ALA A 287 19.10 18.87 4.72
C ALA A 287 20.49 19.38 5.13
N PRO A 288 21.20 18.70 6.04
CA PRO A 288 22.58 19.04 6.35
C PRO A 288 23.47 18.89 5.12
N ALA A 289 24.63 19.56 5.14
CA ALA A 289 25.61 19.44 4.06
C ALA A 289 25.96 17.97 3.79
N PRO A 290 26.05 17.55 2.52
CA PRO A 290 26.40 16.18 2.16
C PRO A 290 27.78 15.80 2.66
N ARG A 291 27.92 14.55 3.11
CA ARG A 291 29.20 14.00 3.60
C ARG A 291 29.45 12.63 3.00
N VAL A 292 30.71 12.27 2.84
CA VAL A 292 31.08 10.87 2.56
C VAL A 292 30.69 10.02 3.75
N GLN A 293 30.03 8.91 3.50
CA GLN A 293 29.46 8.05 4.53
C GLN A 293 29.81 6.58 4.29
N THR A 294 29.87 5.83 5.38
CA THR A 294 29.98 4.39 5.31
C THR A 294 28.61 3.77 5.03
N LEU A 295 28.59 2.87 4.05
CA LEU A 295 27.46 2.02 3.74
C LEU A 295 27.58 0.68 4.50
N ARG A 296 26.55 0.33 5.26
CA ARG A 296 26.41 -1.00 5.88
C ARG A 296 25.08 -1.61 5.46
N ILE A 297 25.12 -2.86 5.01
CA ILE A 297 23.93 -3.63 4.70
C ILE A 297 24.02 -4.94 5.47
N GLU A 298 22.93 -5.27 6.15
CA GLU A 298 22.73 -6.54 6.82
C GLU A 298 21.45 -7.18 6.33
N SER A 299 21.47 -8.48 6.14
CA SER A 299 20.25 -9.24 5.81
C SER A 299 20.13 -10.46 6.69
N LYS A 300 18.89 -10.82 7.01
CA LYS A 300 18.57 -12.00 7.81
C LYS A 300 17.33 -12.67 7.25
N THR A 301 17.43 -13.97 7.03
CA THR A 301 16.25 -14.79 6.71
C THR A 301 15.44 -15.00 7.97
N ILE A 302 14.12 -14.81 7.86
CA ILE A 302 13.15 -15.08 8.90
C ILE A 302 12.17 -16.16 8.43
N GLU A 303 11.66 -16.89 9.39
CA GLU A 303 10.58 -17.86 9.18
C GLU A 303 9.27 -17.29 9.71
N LEU A 304 8.30 -17.17 8.81
CA LEU A 304 6.94 -16.74 9.16
C LEU A 304 6.06 -17.98 9.25
N PRO A 305 5.61 -18.37 10.46
CA PRO A 305 4.79 -19.56 10.60
C PRO A 305 3.45 -19.36 9.90
N ARG A 306 2.99 -20.39 9.19
CA ARG A 306 1.64 -20.38 8.61
C ARG A 306 0.59 -20.45 9.69
N GLY A 307 -0.57 -19.84 9.46
CA GLY A 307 -1.76 -20.03 10.30
C GLY A 307 -2.13 -21.51 10.34
N ARG A 308 -2.62 -21.98 11.49
CA ARG A 308 -3.07 -23.35 11.69
C ARG A 308 -4.57 -23.43 12.00
N ASP A 309 -5.23 -22.31 12.06
CA ASP A 309 -6.63 -22.16 12.46
C ASP A 309 -7.60 -22.11 11.26
N PHE A 310 -7.17 -22.59 10.07
CA PHE A 310 -7.96 -22.53 8.85
C PHE A 310 -9.35 -23.13 9.00
N ALA A 311 -9.43 -24.37 9.49
CA ALA A 311 -10.71 -25.08 9.63
C ALA A 311 -11.69 -24.34 10.55
N ALA A 312 -11.19 -23.84 11.69
CA ALA A 312 -12.02 -23.08 12.64
C ALA A 312 -12.51 -21.75 12.03
N ARG A 313 -11.66 -21.06 11.28
CA ARG A 313 -12.01 -19.81 10.60
C ARG A 313 -12.97 -20.03 9.44
N ILE A 314 -12.76 -21.08 8.65
CA ILE A 314 -13.67 -21.46 7.56
C ILE A 314 -15.05 -21.77 8.14
N LEU A 315 -15.14 -22.61 9.19
CA LEU A 315 -16.40 -22.93 9.84
C LEU A 315 -17.11 -21.68 10.39
N ALA A 316 -16.35 -20.75 10.99
CA ALA A 316 -16.93 -19.51 11.49
C ALA A 316 -17.51 -18.63 10.36
N LEU A 317 -16.83 -18.55 9.20
CA LEU A 317 -17.34 -17.83 8.04
C LEU A 317 -18.55 -18.54 7.40
N GLU A 318 -18.55 -19.88 7.34
CA GLU A 318 -19.68 -20.65 6.82
C GLU A 318 -20.93 -20.51 7.72
N ASN A 319 -20.75 -20.52 9.05
CA ASN A 319 -21.84 -20.25 9.99
C ASN A 319 -22.39 -18.83 9.83
N GLU A 320 -21.52 -17.84 9.66
CA GLU A 320 -21.95 -16.46 9.41
C GLU A 320 -22.67 -16.31 8.07
N GLN A 321 -22.23 -17.03 7.03
CA GLN A 321 -22.91 -17.09 5.74
C GLN A 321 -24.35 -17.61 5.90
N GLN A 322 -24.51 -18.70 6.63
CA GLN A 322 -25.83 -19.26 6.90
C GLN A 322 -26.72 -18.31 7.71
N ARG A 323 -26.15 -17.60 8.69
CA ARG A 323 -26.85 -16.58 9.46
C ARG A 323 -27.36 -15.45 8.57
N LEU A 324 -26.50 -14.93 7.69
CA LEU A 324 -26.85 -13.88 6.75
C LEU A 324 -27.91 -14.32 5.75
N LEU A 325 -27.80 -15.52 5.18
CA LEU A 325 -28.80 -16.08 4.28
C LEU A 325 -30.18 -16.18 4.95
N ARG A 326 -30.24 -16.63 6.21
CA ARG A 326 -31.49 -16.70 6.99
C ARG A 326 -32.05 -15.33 7.36
N SER A 327 -31.25 -14.27 7.35
CA SER A 327 -31.68 -12.91 7.67
C SER A 327 -32.33 -12.20 6.50
N LEU A 328 -32.24 -12.75 5.29
CA LEU A 328 -32.90 -12.19 4.10
C LEU A 328 -34.43 -12.22 4.30
N LYS A 329 -35.03 -11.08 4.01
CA LYS A 329 -36.46 -10.85 4.20
C LYS A 329 -37.19 -10.95 2.87
N ASN A 330 -38.41 -11.49 2.91
CA ASN A 330 -39.26 -11.42 1.73
C ASN A 330 -39.65 -9.97 1.43
N THR A 331 -39.58 -9.60 0.15
CA THR A 331 -39.98 -8.29 -0.35
C THR A 331 -40.49 -8.42 -1.80
N PRO A 332 -41.58 -7.76 -2.16
CA PRO A 332 -42.09 -7.73 -3.52
C PRO A 332 -41.27 -6.76 -4.43
N LEU A 333 -40.38 -5.95 -3.85
CA LEU A 333 -39.62 -4.95 -4.58
C LEU A 333 -38.42 -5.57 -5.29
N ASN A 334 -38.20 -5.11 -6.52
CA ASN A 334 -36.94 -5.23 -7.24
C ASN A 334 -36.22 -3.88 -7.26
N PHE A 335 -35.04 -3.80 -7.88
CA PHE A 335 -34.25 -2.57 -7.94
C PHE A 335 -34.99 -1.43 -8.66
N GLU A 336 -35.67 -1.75 -9.77
CA GLU A 336 -36.41 -0.77 -10.57
C GLU A 336 -37.58 -0.13 -9.82
N ALA A 337 -38.27 -0.92 -9.00
CA ALA A 337 -39.36 -0.43 -8.14
C ALA A 337 -38.84 0.27 -6.88
N PHE A 338 -37.72 -0.20 -6.32
CA PHE A 338 -37.15 0.34 -5.09
C PHE A 338 -36.59 1.75 -5.27
N VAL A 339 -35.85 2.03 -6.34
CA VAL A 339 -35.15 3.30 -6.52
C VAL A 339 -36.12 4.48 -6.59
N PRO A 340 -37.18 4.49 -7.43
CA PRO A 340 -38.15 5.57 -7.45
C PRO A 340 -38.85 5.77 -6.11
N LEU A 341 -39.24 4.67 -5.45
CA LEU A 341 -39.91 4.72 -4.15
C LEU A 341 -39.00 5.33 -3.07
N TRP A 342 -37.74 4.93 -3.05
CA TRP A 342 -36.74 5.46 -2.12
C TRP A 342 -36.46 6.94 -2.36
N LEU A 343 -36.31 7.37 -3.63
CA LEU A 343 -36.13 8.78 -3.97
C LEU A 343 -37.33 9.62 -3.59
N GLN A 344 -38.55 9.15 -3.87
CA GLN A 344 -39.78 9.84 -3.50
C GLN A 344 -39.86 10.06 -1.99
N GLN A 345 -39.52 9.04 -1.18
CA GLN A 345 -39.56 9.14 0.29
C GLN A 345 -38.50 10.10 0.86
N HIS A 346 -37.33 10.22 0.19
CA HIS A 346 -36.26 11.11 0.65
C HIS A 346 -36.43 12.55 0.18
N LEU A 347 -36.90 12.76 -1.05
CA LEU A 347 -37.07 14.09 -1.62
C LEU A 347 -38.38 14.76 -1.18
N ASN A 348 -39.42 13.96 -0.99
CA ASN A 348 -40.72 14.47 -0.54
C ASN A 348 -41.45 13.47 0.39
N PRO A 349 -41.05 13.40 1.68
CA PRO A 349 -41.64 12.47 2.65
C PRO A 349 -43.15 12.63 2.86
N GLN A 350 -43.72 13.82 2.50
CA GLN A 350 -45.13 14.11 2.63
C GLN A 350 -45.92 13.79 1.37
N SER A 351 -45.25 13.43 0.27
CA SER A 351 -45.95 13.07 -0.95
C SER A 351 -46.61 11.71 -0.82
N PRO A 352 -47.89 11.56 -1.20
CA PRO A 352 -48.52 10.26 -1.24
C PRO A 352 -47.80 9.37 -2.26
N SER A 353 -47.76 8.06 -1.98
CA SER A 353 -47.24 7.08 -2.95
C SER A 353 -48.02 7.12 -4.26
N ALA A 354 -47.42 6.66 -5.37
CA ALA A 354 -48.05 6.63 -6.67
C ALA A 354 -49.43 5.89 -6.67
N HIS A 355 -49.54 4.86 -5.81
CA HIS A 355 -50.80 4.14 -5.63
C HIS A 355 -51.85 4.94 -4.85
N ALA A 356 -51.43 5.81 -3.93
CA ALA A 356 -52.36 6.70 -3.26
C ALA A 356 -52.94 7.75 -4.20
N GLN A 357 -52.24 8.14 -5.25
CA GLN A 357 -52.75 9.07 -6.27
C GLN A 357 -53.88 8.48 -7.12
N THR A 358 -53.85 7.18 -7.41
CA THR A 358 -54.95 6.51 -8.14
C THR A 358 -56.21 6.30 -7.30
N SER A 359 -56.12 6.36 -5.98
CA SER A 359 -57.22 6.17 -5.03
C SER A 359 -57.89 7.49 -4.61
N LEU A 360 -57.44 8.65 -5.11
CA LEU A 360 -58.00 9.97 -4.76
C LEU A 360 -59.45 10.20 -5.16
N HIS A 361 -60.06 9.32 -5.95
CA HIS A 361 -61.46 9.42 -6.37
C HIS A 361 -62.47 8.83 -5.35
N GLU A 362 -61.98 8.12 -4.30
CA GLU A 362 -62.84 7.51 -3.29
C GLU A 362 -62.50 8.07 -1.89
N GLU A 363 -62.96 9.26 -1.58
CA GLU A 363 -62.55 10.01 -0.41
C GLU A 363 -62.89 9.41 0.97
N SER A 364 -63.84 8.51 1.08
CA SER A 364 -64.25 7.98 2.40
C SER A 364 -63.59 6.64 2.80
N ILE A 365 -63.16 5.84 1.84
CA ILE A 365 -62.47 4.56 2.08
C ILE A 365 -60.95 4.78 2.06
N ALA A 366 -60.52 5.90 1.51
CA ALA A 366 -59.15 6.14 1.11
C ALA A 366 -58.16 6.35 2.29
N SER A 367 -58.52 6.88 3.45
CA SER A 367 -57.54 7.27 4.47
C SER A 367 -56.95 6.12 5.24
N SER A 368 -57.73 5.09 5.60
CA SER A 368 -57.22 3.91 6.32
C SER A 368 -56.47 2.92 5.40
N LEU A 369 -57.01 2.74 4.18
CA LEU A 369 -56.35 1.95 3.13
C LEU A 369 -55.04 2.59 2.68
N ARG A 370 -55.01 3.92 2.54
CA ARG A 370 -53.84 4.72 2.19
C ARG A 370 -52.74 4.58 3.25
N LYS A 371 -53.08 4.75 4.54
CA LYS A 371 -52.14 4.56 5.64
C LYS A 371 -51.55 3.16 5.71
N ARG A 372 -52.36 2.16 5.43
CA ARG A 372 -51.94 0.75 5.41
C ARG A 372 -50.99 0.49 4.23
N HIS A 373 -51.33 0.99 3.03
CA HIS A 373 -50.55 0.81 1.81
C HIS A 373 -49.19 1.50 1.90
N ASP A 374 -49.14 2.72 2.39
CA ASP A 374 -47.89 3.47 2.63
C ASP A 374 -47.02 2.76 3.69
N THR A 375 -47.62 2.20 4.74
CA THR A 375 -46.92 1.43 5.76
C THR A 375 -46.30 0.16 5.16
N ASP A 376 -47.03 -0.58 4.32
CA ASP A 376 -46.57 -1.81 3.69
C ASP A 376 -45.46 -1.53 2.66
N GLN A 377 -45.55 -0.46 1.88
CA GLN A 377 -44.51 -0.04 0.95
C GLN A 377 -43.22 0.40 1.68
N LEU A 378 -43.36 1.14 2.77
CA LEU A 378 -42.24 1.54 3.62
C LEU A 378 -41.55 0.32 4.26
N ALA A 379 -42.34 -0.68 4.70
CA ALA A 379 -41.80 -1.93 5.24
C ALA A 379 -41.07 -2.73 4.13
N ALA A 380 -41.66 -2.82 2.92
CA ALA A 380 -41.04 -3.46 1.78
C ALA A 380 -39.73 -2.79 1.38
N ALA A 381 -39.69 -1.44 1.33
CA ALA A 381 -38.47 -0.67 1.03
C ALA A 381 -37.37 -0.88 2.09
N ARG A 382 -37.74 -0.89 3.38
CA ARG A 382 -36.79 -1.21 4.48
C ARG A 382 -36.25 -2.63 4.38
N ASN A 383 -37.11 -3.59 4.05
CA ASN A 383 -36.69 -5.00 3.86
C ASN A 383 -35.74 -5.10 2.66
N TYR A 384 -36.06 -4.45 1.54
CA TYR A 384 -35.22 -4.44 0.36
C TYR A 384 -33.84 -3.84 0.64
N ARG A 385 -33.76 -2.66 1.30
CA ARG A 385 -32.51 -2.03 1.73
C ARG A 385 -31.70 -2.95 2.67
N ALA A 386 -32.34 -3.59 3.62
CA ALA A 386 -31.68 -4.53 4.51
C ALA A 386 -31.12 -5.74 3.76
N ASN A 387 -31.85 -6.25 2.75
CA ASN A 387 -31.39 -7.32 1.88
C ASN A 387 -30.17 -6.90 1.05
N ILE A 388 -30.13 -5.68 0.50
CA ILE A 388 -28.96 -5.17 -0.23
C ILE A 388 -27.72 -5.19 0.70
N SER A 389 -27.84 -4.66 1.91
CA SER A 389 -26.74 -4.65 2.88
C SER A 389 -26.29 -6.09 3.24
N THR A 390 -27.25 -7.02 3.39
CA THR A 390 -26.95 -8.44 3.64
C THR A 390 -26.23 -9.08 2.47
N LEU A 391 -26.66 -8.81 1.22
CA LEU A 391 -26.02 -9.33 0.01
C LEU A 391 -24.59 -8.79 -0.16
N GLU A 392 -24.36 -7.53 0.15
CA GLU A 392 -23.00 -6.96 0.14
C GLU A 392 -22.07 -7.63 1.17
N GLN A 393 -22.60 -7.95 2.36
CA GLN A 393 -21.86 -8.70 3.37
C GLN A 393 -21.57 -10.14 2.88
N LEU A 394 -22.55 -10.80 2.26
CA LEU A 394 -22.38 -12.14 1.68
C LEU A 394 -21.34 -12.19 0.58
N ILE A 395 -21.30 -11.19 -0.30
CA ILE A 395 -20.28 -11.10 -1.37
C ILE A 395 -18.88 -11.01 -0.75
N ARG A 396 -18.68 -10.14 0.24
CA ARG A 396 -17.39 -10.00 0.94
C ARG A 396 -17.00 -11.29 1.68
N LEU A 397 -17.96 -11.90 2.35
CA LEU A 397 -17.74 -13.14 3.09
C LEU A 397 -17.37 -14.28 2.14
N ASN A 398 -18.05 -14.43 1.01
CA ASN A 398 -17.73 -15.42 -0.02
C ASN A 398 -16.31 -15.24 -0.57
N THR A 399 -15.91 -14.00 -0.85
CA THR A 399 -14.55 -13.70 -1.28
C THR A 399 -13.52 -14.12 -0.22
N ASN A 400 -13.76 -13.77 1.04
CA ASN A 400 -12.88 -14.13 2.14
C ASN A 400 -12.81 -15.65 2.36
N LEU A 401 -13.95 -16.35 2.24
CA LEU A 401 -14.02 -17.80 2.36
C LEU A 401 -13.24 -18.50 1.24
N ALA A 402 -13.40 -18.05 0.00
CA ALA A 402 -12.67 -18.59 -1.15
C ALA A 402 -11.15 -18.38 -0.99
N LEU A 403 -10.72 -17.19 -0.57
CA LEU A 403 -9.31 -16.90 -0.30
C LEU A 403 -8.76 -17.78 0.84
N LEU A 404 -9.50 -17.92 1.92
CA LEU A 404 -9.06 -18.72 3.07
C LEU A 404 -8.92 -20.20 2.71
N LYS A 405 -9.86 -20.76 1.94
CA LYS A 405 -9.78 -22.14 1.40
C LYS A 405 -8.57 -22.31 0.46
N LYS A 406 -8.29 -21.31 -0.39
CA LYS A 406 -7.10 -21.31 -1.24
C LYS A 406 -5.80 -21.30 -0.43
N HIS A 407 -5.75 -20.49 0.65
CA HIS A 407 -4.59 -20.46 1.54
C HIS A 407 -4.40 -21.76 2.32
N GLU A 408 -5.49 -22.38 2.80
CA GLU A 408 -5.44 -23.69 3.43
C GLU A 408 -4.87 -24.75 2.49
N ALA A 409 -5.39 -24.83 1.25
CA ALA A 409 -4.91 -25.79 0.26
C ALA A 409 -3.42 -25.61 -0.04
N ARG A 410 -2.95 -24.36 -0.22
CA ARG A 410 -1.52 -24.04 -0.41
C ARG A 410 -0.68 -24.42 0.81
N ALA A 411 -1.18 -24.19 2.02
CA ALA A 411 -0.48 -24.54 3.24
C ALA A 411 -0.33 -26.07 3.37
N GLN A 412 -1.39 -26.83 3.04
CA GLN A 412 -1.36 -28.29 3.01
C GLN A 412 -0.38 -28.82 1.94
N GLN A 413 -0.42 -28.28 0.72
CA GLN A 413 0.53 -28.67 -0.36
C GLN A 413 1.99 -28.46 0.04
N SER A 414 2.28 -27.41 0.82
CA SER A 414 3.61 -27.12 1.35
C SER A 414 3.92 -27.85 2.67
N GLN A 415 3.11 -28.82 3.07
CA GLN A 415 3.23 -29.54 4.34
C GLN A 415 3.34 -28.60 5.55
N MET A 416 2.63 -27.46 5.51
CA MET A 416 2.65 -26.41 6.54
C MET A 416 4.03 -25.80 6.79
N ALA A 417 4.97 -25.94 5.84
CA ALA A 417 6.28 -25.32 5.96
C ALA A 417 6.15 -23.80 6.17
N PRO A 418 6.96 -23.19 7.04
CA PRO A 418 6.95 -21.75 7.24
C PRO A 418 7.32 -21.02 5.95
N LEU A 419 6.82 -19.79 5.79
CA LEU A 419 7.23 -18.91 4.71
C LEU A 419 8.61 -18.34 5.05
N GLN A 420 9.54 -18.45 4.09
CA GLN A 420 10.85 -17.82 4.20
C GLN A 420 10.74 -16.37 3.74
N GLY A 421 11.22 -15.44 4.54
CA GLY A 421 11.27 -14.02 4.21
C GLY A 421 12.65 -13.44 4.50
N GLN A 422 13.10 -12.47 3.71
CA GLN A 422 14.36 -11.78 3.93
C GLN A 422 14.10 -10.40 4.54
N LEU A 423 14.62 -10.16 5.74
CA LEU A 423 14.74 -8.82 6.30
C LEU A 423 16.08 -8.23 5.87
N CYS A 424 16.06 -6.98 5.41
CA CYS A 424 17.28 -6.25 5.12
C CYS A 424 17.30 -4.96 5.92
N GLY A 425 18.49 -4.61 6.42
CA GLY A 425 18.78 -3.32 7.01
C GLY A 425 19.87 -2.61 6.24
N ILE A 426 19.70 -1.33 5.99
CA ILE A 426 20.73 -0.48 5.42
C ILE A 426 20.99 0.70 6.35
N ARG A 427 22.25 1.02 6.53
CA ARG A 427 22.73 2.23 7.18
C ARG A 427 23.69 2.97 6.26
N ILE A 428 23.43 4.26 6.05
CA ILE A 428 24.33 5.17 5.34
C ILE A 428 24.51 6.38 6.25
N GLY A 429 25.67 6.43 6.92
CA GLY A 429 25.86 7.38 8.02
C GLY A 429 24.86 7.15 9.15
N ASP A 430 24.02 8.15 9.42
CA ASP A 430 22.94 8.07 10.41
C ASP A 430 21.57 7.71 9.83
N PHE A 431 21.45 7.69 8.51
CA PHE A 431 20.22 7.18 7.86
C PHE A 431 20.10 5.66 8.06
N ARG A 432 18.93 5.21 8.48
CA ARG A 432 18.62 3.78 8.67
C ARG A 432 17.31 3.42 8.04
N LEU A 433 17.33 2.36 7.21
CA LEU A 433 16.14 1.76 6.61
C LEU A 433 16.12 0.26 6.92
N ILE A 434 14.96 -0.26 7.25
CA ILE A 434 14.71 -1.69 7.40
C ILE A 434 13.60 -2.08 6.45
N THR A 435 13.74 -3.22 5.80
CA THR A 435 12.70 -3.77 4.94
C THR A 435 12.02 -4.97 5.61
N PHE A 436 10.77 -5.17 5.28
CA PHE A 436 9.99 -6.36 5.65
C PHE A 436 9.36 -6.96 4.38
N PRO A 437 9.42 -8.29 4.18
CA PRO A 437 8.87 -8.94 2.99
C PRO A 437 7.36 -9.10 3.09
N GLY A 438 6.63 -8.00 3.04
CA GLY A 438 5.17 -8.02 3.11
C GLY A 438 4.57 -6.69 3.50
N GLU A 439 3.25 -6.62 3.40
CA GLU A 439 2.44 -5.44 3.66
C GLU A 439 2.26 -5.21 5.17
N LEU A 440 2.99 -4.26 5.72
CA LEU A 440 2.88 -3.87 7.13
C LEU A 440 1.83 -2.79 7.33
N THR A 441 1.05 -2.91 8.40
CA THR A 441 0.18 -1.82 8.87
C THR A 441 0.99 -0.71 9.53
N VAL A 442 0.46 0.51 9.52
CA VAL A 442 1.14 1.70 10.04
C VAL A 442 1.53 1.57 11.52
N GLU A 443 0.70 0.92 12.33
CA GLU A 443 0.99 0.75 13.77
C GLU A 443 2.28 -0.04 14.03
N VAL A 444 2.60 -1.01 13.16
CA VAL A 444 3.86 -1.76 13.25
C VAL A 444 5.03 -0.83 13.00
N GLY A 445 4.98 -0.02 11.93
CA GLY A 445 6.02 0.97 11.63
C GLY A 445 6.21 1.99 12.75
N LEU A 446 5.12 2.56 13.24
CA LEU A 446 5.14 3.53 14.35
C LEU A 446 5.67 2.90 15.64
N SER A 447 5.34 1.65 15.93
CA SER A 447 5.85 0.91 17.10
C SER A 447 7.36 0.69 17.03
N ILE A 448 7.90 0.40 15.83
CA ILE A 448 9.34 0.28 15.61
C ILE A 448 10.01 1.65 15.80
N LYS A 449 9.52 2.69 15.14
CA LYS A 449 10.06 4.07 15.24
C LYS A 449 10.12 4.57 16.69
N LYS A 450 9.10 4.30 17.50
CA LYS A 450 9.05 4.65 18.94
C LYS A 450 10.19 4.10 19.77
N ARG A 451 10.80 2.99 19.35
CA ARG A 451 11.92 2.38 20.08
C ARG A 451 13.26 3.04 19.82
N PHE A 452 13.32 3.91 18.82
CA PHE A 452 14.53 4.61 18.38
C PHE A 452 14.32 6.13 18.30
N PRO A 453 13.94 6.80 19.39
CA PRO A 453 13.54 8.22 19.37
C PRO A 453 14.69 9.14 18.93
N ASN A 454 15.93 8.76 19.26
CA ASN A 454 17.15 9.54 18.95
C ASN A 454 17.87 9.05 17.68
N SER A 455 17.33 8.08 17.00
CA SER A 455 17.95 7.45 15.82
C SER A 455 16.87 7.08 14.82
N PRO A 456 16.40 8.02 13.99
CA PRO A 456 15.31 7.77 13.08
C PRO A 456 15.53 6.53 12.23
N VAL A 457 14.53 5.66 12.21
CA VAL A 457 14.52 4.43 11.44
C VAL A 457 13.31 4.46 10.51
N PHE A 458 13.54 4.23 9.22
CA PHE A 458 12.48 4.05 8.25
C PHE A 458 12.18 2.56 8.09
N VAL A 459 10.92 2.22 7.89
CA VAL A 459 10.48 0.84 7.75
C VAL A 459 9.73 0.71 6.44
N SER A 460 10.31 0.00 5.47
CA SER A 460 9.67 -0.29 4.20
C SER A 460 9.05 -1.69 4.22
N GLY A 461 7.83 -1.78 3.70
CA GLY A 461 7.17 -3.02 3.35
C GLY A 461 7.19 -3.24 1.83
N TYR A 462 6.71 -4.43 1.36
CA TYR A 462 6.49 -4.84 -0.04
C TYR A 462 7.71 -5.33 -0.83
#